data_3b075a62c2d828bea4d5ac8876a6b863
#
_entry.id   3b075a62c2d828bea4d5ac8876a6b863
#
_cell.length_a   1.000
_cell.length_b   1.000
_cell.length_c   1.000
_cell.angle_alpha   90.00
_cell.angle_beta   90.00
_cell.angle_gamma   90.00
#
_symmetry.space_group_name_H-M   'P 1'
#
loop_
_entity.id
_entity.type
_entity.pdbx_description
1 polymer ?
#
loop_
_entity_poly.entity_id
_entity_poly.type
_entity_poly.pdbx_seq_one_letter_code
_entity_poly.pdbx_strand_id
1 'polypeptide(L)'
;MIHPASRLEVVIHSRADGRNAVKSAAYTARAHYRDAESGIRFRSSKKSGLLSHELINWKGTAEELWTAAELAENRGNARVIREIRPSLPHELSIDQQINLVRGFCLWLRDTYSVAVQSDVHAPRFINRGIETKHQHGRLSLIGEEYRAALFDKTKTNLNFHAHILMTTREVDRKTGAVGAKTRILDDRKTGPEEIQRIRHEWQKRTNSALKKAGSISRIDMRSYKEMAKMGDAPEGLVAQEHLGPRRAERSRKMEEKGVDRSLAGRKRRHAQKRNRSLWTSWLQLRALERQKLREEESVRIARVV
;
A
#
# COMPACT_ATOMS: atom_id res chain seq x y z
N MET A 1 -10.67 -15.87 2.81
CA MET A 1 -10.88 -14.40 2.88
C MET A 1 -9.68 -13.71 2.29
N ILE A 2 -9.87 -12.58 1.60
CA ILE A 2 -8.76 -11.79 1.05
C ILE A 2 -7.97 -11.16 2.18
N HIS A 3 -6.65 -11.23 2.07
CA HIS A 3 -5.72 -10.65 3.03
C HIS A 3 -5.88 -9.11 3.09
N PRO A 4 -5.88 -8.47 4.27
CA PRO A 4 -6.03 -7.01 4.39
C PRO A 4 -5.00 -6.19 3.61
N ALA A 5 -3.79 -6.73 3.42
CA ALA A 5 -2.73 -6.09 2.62
C ALA A 5 -2.92 -6.26 1.09
N SER A 6 -4.00 -6.90 0.62
CA SER A 6 -4.37 -6.97 -0.81
C SER A 6 -4.86 -5.60 -1.30
N ARG A 7 -4.06 -4.57 -1.09
CA ARG A 7 -4.36 -3.19 -1.48
C ARG A 7 -3.12 -2.47 -1.96
N LEU A 8 -3.21 -1.92 -3.15
CA LEU A 8 -2.26 -0.99 -3.71
C LEU A 8 -3.04 0.10 -4.44
N GLU A 9 -2.84 1.34 -4.02
CA GLU A 9 -3.45 2.51 -4.61
C GLU A 9 -2.40 3.28 -5.41
N VAL A 10 -2.77 3.75 -6.60
CA VAL A 10 -1.93 4.64 -7.41
C VAL A 10 -2.62 5.99 -7.48
N VAL A 11 -1.91 7.04 -7.09
CA VAL A 11 -2.41 8.42 -7.05
C VAL A 11 -1.49 9.32 -7.86
N ILE A 12 -2.07 10.17 -8.66
CA ILE A 12 -1.35 11.20 -9.39
C ILE A 12 -1.46 12.51 -8.62
N HIS A 13 -0.33 13.18 -8.40
CA HIS A 13 -0.30 14.53 -7.85
C HIS A 13 -0.13 15.51 -9.01
N SER A 14 -1.12 16.37 -9.18
CA SER A 14 -1.12 17.41 -10.22
C SER A 14 -1.13 18.80 -9.59
N ARG A 15 -0.46 19.75 -10.23
CA ARG A 15 -0.55 21.17 -9.87
C ARG A 15 -1.97 21.70 -9.98
N ALA A 16 -2.77 21.21 -10.94
CA ALA A 16 -4.19 21.57 -11.06
C ALA A 16 -5.00 21.22 -9.80
N ASP A 17 -4.59 20.23 -9.03
CA ASP A 17 -5.21 19.85 -7.76
C ASP A 17 -4.59 20.56 -6.54
N GLY A 18 -3.80 21.62 -6.75
CA GLY A 18 -3.06 22.33 -5.71
C GLY A 18 -1.96 21.49 -5.05
N ARG A 19 -1.47 20.46 -5.75
CA ARG A 19 -0.39 19.60 -5.28
C ARG A 19 0.96 20.15 -5.68
N ASN A 20 1.94 20.00 -4.77
CA ASN A 20 3.34 20.34 -4.98
C ASN A 20 4.19 19.13 -4.57
N ALA A 21 5.23 18.81 -5.35
CA ALA A 21 6.04 17.62 -5.13
C ALA A 21 6.84 17.71 -3.83
N VAL A 22 7.48 18.84 -3.56
CA VAL A 22 8.28 19.08 -2.35
C VAL A 22 7.42 18.95 -1.10
N LYS A 23 6.20 19.53 -1.12
CA LYS A 23 5.21 19.41 -0.02
C LYS A 23 4.78 17.96 0.22
N SER A 24 4.50 17.23 -0.83
CA SER A 24 4.07 15.84 -0.74
C SER A 24 5.18 14.94 -0.18
N ALA A 25 6.40 15.14 -0.66
CA ALA A 25 7.60 14.45 -0.20
C ALA A 25 7.92 14.73 1.28
N ALA A 26 7.91 16.01 1.68
CA ALA A 26 8.08 16.39 3.08
C ALA A 26 7.04 15.74 4.00
N TYR A 27 5.80 15.62 3.52
CA TYR A 27 4.70 15.00 4.27
C TYR A 27 4.95 13.49 4.50
N THR A 28 5.36 12.75 3.48
CA THR A 28 5.59 11.31 3.59
C THR A 28 6.87 11.00 4.36
N ALA A 29 7.95 11.76 4.15
CA ALA A 29 9.21 11.63 4.88
C ALA A 29 9.14 12.13 6.33
N ARG A 30 8.02 12.75 6.77
CA ARG A 30 7.93 13.38 8.11
C ARG A 30 9.06 14.42 8.33
N ALA A 31 9.44 15.14 7.29
CA ALA A 31 10.58 16.04 7.27
C ALA A 31 10.18 17.50 7.03
N HIS A 32 11.18 18.38 7.06
CA HIS A 32 11.07 19.77 6.68
C HIS A 32 11.80 19.95 5.35
N TYR A 33 11.07 20.36 4.32
CA TYR A 33 11.65 20.70 3.01
C TYR A 33 11.29 22.13 2.63
N ARG A 34 12.17 22.76 1.86
CA ARG A 34 11.94 24.08 1.28
C ARG A 34 11.75 23.93 -0.21
N ASP A 35 10.69 24.48 -0.72
CA ASP A 35 10.49 24.63 -2.15
C ASP A 35 11.37 25.78 -2.64
N ALA A 36 12.33 25.47 -3.49
CA ALA A 36 13.29 26.47 -3.98
C ALA A 36 12.64 27.51 -4.91
N GLU A 37 11.56 27.17 -5.62
CA GLU A 37 10.84 28.05 -6.53
C GLU A 37 10.01 29.09 -5.75
N SER A 38 9.18 28.62 -4.81
CA SER A 38 8.30 29.50 -4.02
C SER A 38 8.93 30.04 -2.74
N GLY A 39 10.07 29.49 -2.31
CA GLY A 39 10.70 29.80 -1.02
C GLY A 39 9.95 29.25 0.20
N ILE A 40 8.80 28.59 -0.01
CA ILE A 40 7.92 28.09 1.06
C ILE A 40 8.57 26.90 1.77
N ARG A 41 8.56 26.94 3.11
CA ARG A 41 8.98 25.79 3.94
C ARG A 41 7.78 24.93 4.33
N PHE A 42 7.80 23.68 3.92
CA PHE A 42 6.81 22.68 4.32
C PHE A 42 7.30 21.92 5.55
N ARG A 43 6.51 21.98 6.64
CA ARG A 43 6.88 21.39 7.94
C ARG A 43 5.96 20.21 8.24
N SER A 44 6.51 19.00 8.26
CA SER A 44 5.77 17.75 8.54
C SER A 44 6.37 16.90 9.66
N SER A 45 7.44 17.33 10.32
CA SER A 45 8.18 16.59 11.34
C SER A 45 7.40 16.31 12.64
N LYS A 46 6.28 17.00 12.88
CA LYS A 46 5.41 16.74 14.06
C LYS A 46 4.65 15.40 13.98
N LYS A 47 4.71 14.71 12.84
CA LYS A 47 4.06 13.41 12.66
C LYS A 47 5.05 12.30 12.95
N SER A 48 4.61 11.33 13.77
CA SER A 48 5.37 10.12 14.13
C SER A 48 5.11 8.97 13.15
N GLY A 49 5.80 7.86 13.38
CA GLY A 49 5.53 6.58 12.71
C GLY A 49 6.26 6.38 11.39
N LEU A 50 7.32 7.11 11.08
CA LEU A 50 8.22 6.80 9.99
C LEU A 50 9.16 5.67 10.41
N LEU A 51 9.13 4.54 9.73
CA LEU A 51 9.99 3.37 9.97
C LEU A 51 11.22 3.36 9.08
N SER A 52 11.09 3.85 7.84
CA SER A 52 12.19 3.93 6.88
C SER A 52 11.94 5.07 5.90
N HIS A 53 13.02 5.72 5.49
CA HIS A 53 13.07 6.70 4.40
C HIS A 53 14.25 6.38 3.50
N GLU A 54 14.02 6.25 2.21
CA GLU A 54 15.06 5.90 1.24
C GLU A 54 14.85 6.61 -0.10
N LEU A 55 15.94 7.04 -0.72
CA LEU A 55 15.98 7.53 -2.10
C LEU A 55 16.67 6.52 -3.00
N ILE A 56 16.08 6.25 -4.14
CA ILE A 56 16.57 5.32 -5.15
C ILE A 56 16.69 6.04 -6.48
N ASN A 57 17.82 5.87 -7.15
CA ASN A 57 18.17 6.57 -8.40
C ASN A 57 18.33 8.08 -8.23
N TRP A 58 18.77 8.52 -7.05
CA TRP A 58 19.12 9.90 -6.76
C TRP A 58 20.25 9.97 -5.74
N LYS A 59 21.25 10.83 -5.99
CA LYS A 59 22.44 10.94 -5.12
C LYS A 59 22.36 12.08 -4.11
N GLY A 60 21.48 13.04 -4.35
CA GLY A 60 21.28 14.20 -3.48
C GLY A 60 20.20 13.97 -2.41
N THR A 61 19.72 15.04 -1.84
CA THR A 61 18.61 15.04 -0.86
C THR A 61 17.25 14.87 -1.52
N ALA A 62 16.23 14.48 -0.75
CA ALA A 62 14.87 14.42 -1.24
C ALA A 62 14.32 15.80 -1.64
N GLU A 63 14.75 16.86 -0.94
CA GLU A 63 14.40 18.24 -1.28
C GLU A 63 14.89 18.62 -2.68
N GLU A 64 16.14 18.29 -2.99
CA GLU A 64 16.72 18.51 -4.33
C GLU A 64 16.02 17.69 -5.41
N LEU A 65 15.73 16.41 -5.15
CA LEU A 65 15.00 15.56 -6.09
C LEU A 65 13.64 16.17 -6.48
N TRP A 66 12.86 16.55 -5.47
CA TRP A 66 11.51 17.02 -5.74
C TRP A 66 11.45 18.46 -6.23
N THR A 67 12.45 19.27 -5.90
CA THR A 67 12.67 20.57 -6.55
C THR A 67 13.01 20.40 -8.04
N ALA A 68 13.92 19.47 -8.37
CA ALA A 68 14.25 19.18 -9.77
C ALA A 68 13.05 18.65 -10.55
N ALA A 69 12.21 17.80 -9.92
CA ALA A 69 10.98 17.28 -10.52
C ALA A 69 9.96 18.40 -10.79
N GLU A 70 9.81 19.38 -9.88
CA GLU A 70 8.95 20.54 -10.09
C GLU A 70 9.48 21.43 -11.22
N LEU A 71 10.76 21.81 -11.19
CA LEU A 71 11.37 22.67 -12.19
C LEU A 71 11.35 22.08 -13.61
N ALA A 72 11.34 20.76 -13.73
CA ALA A 72 11.24 20.09 -15.03
C ALA A 72 9.86 20.22 -15.70
N GLU A 73 8.86 20.77 -15.00
CA GLU A 73 7.48 20.89 -15.49
C GLU A 73 7.10 22.36 -15.74
N ASN A 74 6.74 22.68 -17.00
CA ASN A 74 6.44 24.06 -17.43
C ASN A 74 4.92 24.38 -17.40
N ARG A 75 4.03 23.37 -17.22
CA ARG A 75 2.58 23.59 -17.29
C ARG A 75 1.95 23.74 -15.92
N GLY A 76 1.01 24.69 -15.78
CA GLY A 76 0.24 24.88 -14.54
C GLY A 76 -0.63 23.69 -14.12
N ASN A 77 -0.91 22.75 -15.03
CA ASN A 77 -1.63 21.50 -14.72
C ASN A 77 -0.73 20.26 -14.77
N ALA A 78 0.58 20.42 -14.66
CA ALA A 78 1.52 19.32 -14.74
C ALA A 78 1.29 18.28 -13.65
N ARG A 79 1.47 17.02 -14.01
CA ARG A 79 1.60 15.91 -13.07
C ARG A 79 3.05 15.90 -12.57
N VAL A 80 3.24 15.98 -11.26
CA VAL A 80 4.58 16.17 -10.65
C VAL A 80 5.05 14.94 -9.88
N ILE A 81 4.11 14.11 -9.37
CA ILE A 81 4.41 12.84 -8.68
C ILE A 81 3.40 11.79 -9.12
N ARG A 82 3.87 10.56 -9.24
CA ARG A 82 3.05 9.35 -9.15
C ARG A 82 3.34 8.67 -7.81
N GLU A 83 2.34 8.59 -6.96
CA GLU A 83 2.43 7.95 -5.67
C GLU A 83 1.80 6.57 -5.72
N ILE A 84 2.53 5.55 -5.28
CA ILE A 84 2.05 4.18 -5.10
C ILE A 84 1.97 3.93 -3.59
N ARG A 85 0.80 3.51 -3.10
CA ARG A 85 0.54 3.27 -1.68
C ARG A 85 0.14 1.82 -1.44
N PRO A 86 1.10 0.89 -1.31
CA PRO A 86 0.80 -0.47 -0.94
C PRO A 86 0.57 -0.61 0.57
N SER A 87 -0.37 -1.48 0.95
CA SER A 87 -0.46 -2.00 2.31
C SER A 87 0.57 -3.11 2.50
N LEU A 88 1.16 -3.18 3.70
CA LEU A 88 2.19 -4.16 4.04
C LEU A 88 1.60 -5.24 4.97
N PRO A 89 1.91 -6.52 4.75
CA PRO A 89 1.49 -7.60 5.65
C PRO A 89 2.14 -7.45 7.04
N HIS A 90 1.34 -7.55 8.08
CA HIS A 90 1.82 -7.51 9.46
C HIS A 90 2.50 -8.80 9.92
N GLU A 91 2.44 -9.87 9.11
CA GLU A 91 3.18 -11.12 9.31
C GLU A 91 4.67 -10.98 9.00
N LEU A 92 5.05 -9.93 8.28
CA LEU A 92 6.44 -9.60 8.01
C LEU A 92 7.00 -8.70 9.11
N SER A 93 8.24 -8.97 9.56
CA SER A 93 8.96 -8.05 10.45
C SER A 93 9.16 -6.68 9.78
N ILE A 94 9.52 -5.65 10.55
CA ILE A 94 9.77 -4.29 10.01
C ILE A 94 10.87 -4.36 8.93
N ASP A 95 11.94 -5.09 9.18
CA ASP A 95 13.05 -5.22 8.24
C ASP A 95 12.65 -5.97 6.96
N GLN A 96 11.81 -7.00 7.09
CA GLN A 96 11.25 -7.71 5.94
C GLN A 96 10.30 -6.81 5.12
N GLN A 97 9.51 -5.96 5.78
CA GLN A 97 8.66 -4.97 5.11
C GLN A 97 9.50 -3.92 4.37
N ILE A 98 10.55 -3.39 4.99
CA ILE A 98 11.47 -2.42 4.36
C ILE A 98 12.16 -3.05 3.15
N ASN A 99 12.67 -4.27 3.27
CA ASN A 99 13.33 -4.98 2.17
C ASN A 99 12.35 -5.29 1.02
N LEU A 100 11.10 -5.63 1.32
CA LEU A 100 10.05 -5.82 0.31
C LEU A 100 9.80 -4.53 -0.48
N VAL A 101 9.65 -3.39 0.22
CA VAL A 101 9.44 -2.08 -0.41
C VAL A 101 10.66 -1.68 -1.23
N ARG A 102 11.87 -1.81 -0.68
CA ARG A 102 13.12 -1.52 -1.41
C ARG A 102 13.23 -2.33 -2.70
N GLY A 103 13.01 -3.64 -2.64
CA GLY A 103 13.06 -4.52 -3.81
C GLY A 103 12.03 -4.10 -4.88
N PHE A 104 10.83 -3.68 -4.48
CA PHE A 104 9.82 -3.17 -5.40
C PHE A 104 10.21 -1.82 -6.01
N CYS A 105 10.78 -0.90 -5.23
CA CYS A 105 11.28 0.39 -5.72
C CYS A 105 12.45 0.24 -6.70
N LEU A 106 13.33 -0.72 -6.48
CA LEU A 106 14.39 -1.07 -7.43
C LEU A 106 13.80 -1.54 -8.77
N TRP A 107 12.74 -2.36 -8.74
CA TRP A 107 12.05 -2.78 -9.94
C TRP A 107 11.36 -1.60 -10.67
N LEU A 108 10.72 -0.68 -9.94
CA LEU A 108 10.14 0.54 -10.54
C LEU A 108 11.20 1.39 -11.24
N ARG A 109 12.35 1.59 -10.58
CA ARG A 109 13.51 2.28 -11.17
C ARG A 109 13.96 1.60 -12.48
N ASP A 110 14.12 0.28 -12.44
CA ASP A 110 14.67 -0.48 -13.57
C ASP A 110 13.67 -0.56 -14.74
N THR A 111 12.37 -0.55 -14.43
CA THR A 111 11.32 -0.64 -15.44
C THR A 111 11.02 0.70 -16.09
N TYR A 112 11.06 1.80 -15.32
CA TYR A 112 10.60 3.12 -15.78
C TYR A 112 11.69 4.18 -15.78
N SER A 113 12.93 3.84 -15.41
CA SER A 113 14.08 4.77 -15.32
C SER A 113 13.82 5.98 -14.41
N VAL A 114 12.93 5.86 -13.43
CA VAL A 114 12.52 6.95 -12.52
C VAL A 114 13.39 7.02 -11.28
N ALA A 115 13.41 8.19 -10.63
CA ALA A 115 13.85 8.30 -9.25
C ALA A 115 12.66 8.05 -8.30
N VAL A 116 12.95 7.45 -7.15
CA VAL A 116 11.93 7.02 -6.19
C VAL A 116 12.32 7.45 -4.78
N GLN A 117 11.38 8.06 -4.07
CA GLN A 117 11.41 8.19 -2.61
C GLN A 117 10.46 7.16 -2.02
N SER A 118 10.93 6.35 -1.08
CA SER A 118 10.08 5.39 -0.35
C SER A 118 10.09 5.66 1.14
N ASP A 119 8.89 5.77 1.71
CA ASP A 119 8.65 6.05 3.12
C ASP A 119 7.76 4.95 3.69
N VAL A 120 8.29 4.12 4.59
CA VAL A 120 7.54 3.06 5.26
C VAL A 120 6.98 3.61 6.56
N HIS A 121 5.67 3.45 6.73
CA HIS A 121 4.95 3.98 7.89
C HIS A 121 4.39 2.88 8.79
N ALA A 122 4.56 3.11 10.09
CA ALA A 122 3.95 2.31 11.15
C ALA A 122 2.42 2.44 11.18
N PRO A 123 1.71 1.45 11.71
CA PRO A 123 0.30 1.57 12.03
C PRO A 123 0.07 2.63 13.11
N ARG A 124 -1.15 3.16 13.15
CA ARG A 124 -1.53 4.12 14.20
C ARG A 124 -1.96 3.40 15.45
N PHE A 125 -1.51 3.91 16.59
CA PHE A 125 -2.03 3.51 17.88
C PHE A 125 -3.50 3.94 18.05
N ILE A 126 -4.30 3.07 18.66
CA ILE A 126 -5.69 3.35 19.05
C ILE A 126 -5.68 4.38 20.18
N ASN A 127 -4.81 4.19 21.16
CA ASN A 127 -4.59 5.15 22.24
C ASN A 127 -3.45 6.11 21.89
N ARG A 128 -3.78 7.38 21.67
CA ARG A 128 -2.80 8.43 21.33
C ARG A 128 -1.77 8.70 22.44
N GLY A 129 -2.05 8.32 23.69
CA GLY A 129 -1.10 8.43 24.79
C GLY A 129 0.14 7.54 24.62
N ILE A 130 0.01 6.42 23.91
CA ILE A 130 1.15 5.55 23.56
C ILE A 130 2.01 6.23 22.48
N GLU A 131 1.37 6.84 21.49
CA GLU A 131 2.06 7.54 20.39
C GLU A 131 2.92 8.71 20.90
N THR A 132 2.48 9.44 21.92
CA THR A 132 3.23 10.55 22.53
C THR A 132 4.44 10.12 23.34
N LYS A 133 4.44 8.94 23.93
CA LYS A 133 5.58 8.41 24.68
C LYS A 133 6.75 7.94 23.79
N HIS A 134 6.48 7.65 22.52
CA HIS A 134 7.44 7.05 21.58
C HIS A 134 7.62 7.90 20.30
N GLN A 135 7.62 9.24 20.42
CA GLN A 135 7.53 10.19 19.30
C GLN A 135 8.74 10.30 18.38
N HIS A 136 9.79 9.54 18.58
CA HIS A 136 11.00 9.69 17.76
C HIS A 136 10.98 8.76 16.55
N GLY A 137 10.24 9.17 15.51
CA GLY A 137 9.93 8.43 14.30
C GLY A 137 11.08 7.89 13.43
N ARG A 138 12.26 7.71 13.97
CA ARG A 138 13.38 7.02 13.31
C ARG A 138 13.53 5.63 13.90
N LEU A 139 13.71 4.63 13.04
CA LEU A 139 13.81 3.22 13.43
C LEU A 139 14.88 2.96 14.51
N SER A 140 15.99 3.68 14.46
CA SER A 140 17.09 3.59 15.45
C SER A 140 16.75 4.07 16.86
N LEU A 141 15.65 4.81 17.01
CA LEU A 141 15.20 5.39 18.29
C LEU A 141 13.96 4.67 18.85
N ILE A 142 13.49 3.64 18.17
CA ILE A 142 12.29 2.87 18.55
C ILE A 142 12.76 1.70 19.41
N GLY A 143 12.43 1.71 20.71
CA GLY A 143 12.70 0.60 21.62
C GLY A 143 11.91 -0.66 21.27
N GLU A 144 12.33 -1.81 21.81
CA GLU A 144 11.69 -3.11 21.56
C GLU A 144 10.20 -3.14 21.97
N GLU A 145 9.85 -2.49 23.07
CA GLU A 145 8.43 -2.38 23.49
C GLU A 145 7.56 -1.66 22.45
N TYR A 146 8.08 -0.59 21.86
CA TYR A 146 7.37 0.12 20.81
C TYR A 146 7.21 -0.78 19.57
N ARG A 147 8.29 -1.46 19.16
CA ARG A 147 8.27 -2.39 18.03
C ARG A 147 7.24 -3.50 18.24
N ALA A 148 7.24 -4.13 19.41
CA ALA A 148 6.29 -5.17 19.76
C ALA A 148 4.84 -4.64 19.76
N ALA A 149 4.63 -3.43 20.31
CA ALA A 149 3.31 -2.80 20.33
C ALA A 149 2.75 -2.48 18.94
N LEU A 150 3.60 -2.27 17.93
CA LEU A 150 3.15 -2.03 16.55
C LEU A 150 2.40 -3.24 15.96
N PHE A 151 2.75 -4.45 16.36
CA PHE A 151 2.13 -5.70 15.90
C PHE A 151 0.96 -6.17 16.76
N ASP A 152 0.66 -5.46 17.84
CA ASP A 152 -0.45 -5.78 18.73
C ASP A 152 -1.76 -5.19 18.19
N LYS A 153 -2.68 -6.06 17.75
CA LYS A 153 -4.00 -5.69 17.24
C LYS A 153 -4.89 -4.98 18.27
N THR A 154 -4.58 -5.11 19.56
CA THR A 154 -5.32 -4.41 20.63
C THR A 154 -4.82 -2.99 20.82
N LYS A 155 -3.61 -2.70 20.39
CA LYS A 155 -2.96 -1.40 20.54
C LYS A 155 -2.95 -0.59 19.24
N THR A 156 -2.92 -1.26 18.08
CA THR A 156 -2.82 -0.62 16.77
C THR A 156 -3.86 -1.14 15.79
N ASN A 157 -4.01 -0.42 14.67
CA ASN A 157 -4.87 -0.85 13.57
C ASN A 157 -4.15 -1.79 12.57
N LEU A 158 -2.95 -2.24 12.86
CA LEU A 158 -2.09 -3.08 12.01
C LEU A 158 -1.92 -2.57 10.56
N ASN A 159 -2.16 -1.29 10.31
CA ASN A 159 -2.10 -0.71 8.97
C ASN A 159 -0.68 -0.25 8.64
N PHE A 160 0.25 -1.20 8.52
CA PHE A 160 1.55 -0.92 7.92
C PHE A 160 1.36 -0.59 6.44
N HIS A 161 2.03 0.45 5.96
CA HIS A 161 1.91 0.87 4.56
C HIS A 161 3.15 1.65 4.13
N ALA A 162 3.37 1.70 2.83
CA ALA A 162 4.40 2.56 2.27
C ALA A 162 3.80 3.69 1.43
N HIS A 163 4.51 4.80 1.38
CA HIS A 163 4.36 5.84 0.38
C HIS A 163 5.56 5.76 -0.54
N ILE A 164 5.33 5.42 -1.79
CA ILE A 164 6.36 5.30 -2.82
C ILE A 164 6.09 6.42 -3.82
N LEU A 165 6.87 7.48 -3.73
CA LEU A 165 6.78 8.62 -4.62
C LEU A 165 7.78 8.41 -5.76
N MET A 166 7.32 8.42 -6.99
CA MET A 166 8.16 8.31 -8.17
C MET A 166 8.03 9.55 -9.06
N THR A 167 9.12 9.94 -9.67
CA THR A 167 9.13 11.03 -10.64
C THR A 167 8.25 10.65 -11.84
N THR A 168 7.64 11.66 -12.48
CA THR A 168 6.87 11.48 -13.73
C THR A 168 7.77 11.53 -14.96
N ARG A 169 9.06 11.71 -14.73
CA ARG A 169 10.11 11.74 -15.75
C ARG A 169 11.20 10.74 -15.41
N GLU A 170 11.89 10.29 -16.44
CA GLU A 170 13.09 9.50 -16.31
C GLU A 170 14.19 10.31 -15.61
N VAL A 171 15.04 9.62 -14.86
CA VAL A 171 16.20 10.21 -14.20
C VAL A 171 17.43 9.36 -14.55
N ASP A 172 18.40 9.99 -15.15
CA ASP A 172 19.65 9.32 -15.54
C ASP A 172 20.44 8.89 -14.29
N ARG A 173 20.83 7.63 -14.23
CA ARG A 173 21.50 7.03 -13.06
C ARG A 173 22.88 7.62 -12.76
N LYS A 174 23.58 8.07 -13.80
CA LYS A 174 24.96 8.54 -13.68
C LYS A 174 25.01 10.02 -13.32
N THR A 175 24.22 10.81 -14.04
CA THR A 175 24.24 12.26 -13.95
C THR A 175 23.18 12.84 -13.01
N GLY A 176 22.08 12.12 -12.76
CA GLY A 176 20.91 12.63 -12.05
C GLY A 176 20.04 13.57 -12.92
N ALA A 177 20.33 13.69 -14.22
CA ALA A 177 19.57 14.56 -15.10
C ALA A 177 18.11 14.07 -15.26
N VAL A 178 17.17 15.02 -15.16
CA VAL A 178 15.74 14.76 -15.38
C VAL A 178 15.45 14.81 -16.87
N GLY A 179 14.99 13.69 -17.41
CA GLY A 179 14.80 13.45 -18.84
C GLY A 179 13.36 13.51 -19.33
N ALA A 180 13.01 12.57 -20.22
CA ALA A 180 11.71 12.46 -20.85
C ALA A 180 10.61 12.04 -19.87
N LYS A 181 9.35 12.34 -20.19
CA LYS A 181 8.19 11.86 -19.42
C LYS A 181 7.97 10.37 -19.62
N THR A 182 7.68 9.66 -18.53
CA THR A 182 7.25 8.25 -18.55
C THR A 182 5.80 8.12 -19.03
N ARG A 183 5.57 8.44 -20.32
CA ARG A 183 4.24 8.57 -20.92
C ARG A 183 3.41 7.29 -20.86
N ILE A 184 4.06 6.12 -20.91
CA ILE A 184 3.40 4.81 -20.85
C ILE A 184 2.44 4.66 -19.66
N LEU A 185 2.76 5.31 -18.54
CA LEU A 185 1.95 5.29 -17.32
C LEU A 185 0.79 6.30 -17.35
N ASP A 186 0.82 7.27 -18.26
CA ASP A 186 -0.15 8.37 -18.36
C ASP A 186 -1.09 8.25 -19.56
N ASP A 187 -0.75 7.39 -20.51
CA ASP A 187 -1.55 7.15 -21.69
C ASP A 187 -2.84 6.38 -21.36
N ARG A 188 -3.94 6.73 -22.04
CA ARG A 188 -5.26 6.12 -21.77
C ARG A 188 -5.32 4.64 -22.14
N LYS A 189 -4.52 4.19 -23.12
CA LYS A 189 -4.49 2.80 -23.55
C LYS A 189 -3.53 1.96 -22.69
N THR A 190 -2.29 2.43 -22.53
CA THR A 190 -1.24 1.67 -21.84
C THR A 190 -1.27 1.83 -20.33
N GLY A 191 -1.71 2.98 -19.81
CA GLY A 191 -1.72 3.26 -18.36
C GLY A 191 -2.47 2.23 -17.51
N PRO A 192 -3.69 1.81 -17.87
CA PRO A 192 -4.40 0.77 -17.12
C PRO A 192 -3.65 -0.56 -17.08
N GLU A 193 -3.01 -0.98 -18.18
CA GLU A 193 -2.22 -2.22 -18.26
C GLU A 193 -0.97 -2.12 -17.38
N GLU A 194 -0.28 -1.00 -17.41
CA GLU A 194 0.89 -0.75 -16.57
C GLU A 194 0.54 -0.72 -15.08
N ILE A 195 -0.62 -0.19 -14.70
CA ILE A 195 -1.11 -0.26 -13.32
C ILE A 195 -1.36 -1.72 -12.91
N GLN A 196 -1.92 -2.55 -13.79
CA GLN A 196 -2.09 -3.98 -13.51
C GLN A 196 -0.73 -4.69 -13.39
N ARG A 197 0.25 -4.35 -14.24
CA ARG A 197 1.62 -4.85 -14.16
C ARG A 197 2.29 -4.50 -12.82
N ILE A 198 2.13 -3.26 -12.36
CA ILE A 198 2.60 -2.78 -11.06
C ILE A 198 1.96 -3.59 -9.91
N ARG A 199 0.64 -3.82 -9.96
CA ARG A 199 -0.08 -4.62 -8.96
C ARG A 199 0.36 -6.07 -8.95
N HIS A 200 0.54 -6.66 -10.13
CA HIS A 200 1.01 -8.05 -10.26
C HIS A 200 2.41 -8.23 -9.70
N GLU A 201 3.34 -7.34 -10.02
CA GLU A 201 4.70 -7.40 -9.48
C GLU A 201 4.72 -7.20 -7.96
N TRP A 202 3.89 -6.30 -7.42
CA TRP A 202 3.71 -6.14 -5.98
C TRP A 202 3.21 -7.43 -5.34
N GLN A 203 2.16 -8.04 -5.88
CA GLN A 203 1.61 -9.32 -5.41
C GLN A 203 2.67 -10.42 -5.41
N LYS A 204 3.40 -10.59 -6.51
CA LYS A 204 4.45 -11.59 -6.65
C LYS A 204 5.53 -11.45 -5.58
N ARG A 205 6.05 -10.23 -5.37
CA ARG A 205 7.06 -9.95 -4.35
C ARG A 205 6.55 -10.15 -2.94
N THR A 206 5.36 -9.65 -2.65
CA THR A 206 4.74 -9.79 -1.33
C THR A 206 4.50 -11.26 -1.00
N ASN A 207 3.95 -12.05 -1.91
CA ASN A 207 3.70 -13.46 -1.70
C ASN A 207 5.00 -14.27 -1.55
N SER A 208 6.06 -13.88 -2.26
CA SER A 208 7.41 -14.44 -2.07
C SER A 208 7.97 -14.11 -0.68
N ALA A 209 7.82 -12.87 -0.22
CA ALA A 209 8.28 -12.47 1.11
C ALA A 209 7.51 -13.20 2.22
N LEU A 210 6.18 -13.31 2.11
CA LEU A 210 5.35 -14.07 3.03
C LEU A 210 5.76 -15.56 3.07
N LYS A 211 6.01 -16.17 1.91
CA LYS A 211 6.49 -17.55 1.84
C LYS A 211 7.84 -17.71 2.57
N LYS A 212 8.79 -16.82 2.33
CA LYS A 212 10.11 -16.82 2.98
C LYS A 212 10.02 -16.62 4.50
N ALA A 213 9.03 -15.86 4.96
CA ALA A 213 8.74 -15.68 6.38
C ALA A 213 7.97 -16.85 7.03
N GLY A 214 7.72 -17.95 6.30
CA GLY A 214 6.97 -19.10 6.80
C GLY A 214 5.45 -18.87 6.93
N SER A 215 4.94 -17.73 6.45
CA SER A 215 3.50 -17.43 6.52
C SER A 215 2.71 -18.20 5.44
N ILE A 216 1.54 -18.70 5.83
CA ILE A 216 0.57 -19.29 4.90
C ILE A 216 -0.29 -18.22 4.19
N SER A 217 -0.29 -16.99 4.72
CA SER A 217 -1.05 -15.87 4.15
C SER A 217 -0.58 -15.51 2.75
N ARG A 218 -1.51 -15.13 1.90
CA ARG A 218 -1.22 -14.64 0.54
C ARG A 218 -2.11 -13.44 0.23
N ILE A 219 -1.56 -12.48 -0.49
CA ILE A 219 -2.34 -11.38 -1.06
C ILE A 219 -2.79 -11.72 -2.47
N ASP A 220 -3.92 -11.15 -2.86
CA ASP A 220 -4.44 -11.21 -4.23
C ASP A 220 -4.88 -9.81 -4.64
N MET A 221 -4.34 -9.31 -5.74
CA MET A 221 -4.59 -7.94 -6.24
C MET A 221 -5.67 -7.90 -7.31
N ARG A 222 -6.26 -9.06 -7.68
CA ARG A 222 -7.39 -9.14 -8.59
C ARG A 222 -8.66 -8.57 -7.96
N SER A 223 -9.56 -8.09 -8.79
CA SER A 223 -10.90 -7.72 -8.32
C SER A 223 -11.69 -8.97 -7.91
N TYR A 224 -12.69 -8.81 -7.04
CA TYR A 224 -13.60 -9.90 -6.67
C TYR A 224 -14.27 -10.54 -7.89
N LYS A 225 -14.59 -9.72 -8.90
CA LYS A 225 -15.19 -10.20 -10.16
C LYS A 225 -14.24 -11.10 -10.95
N GLU A 226 -12.98 -10.74 -11.04
CA GLU A 226 -11.96 -11.56 -11.72
C GLU A 226 -11.69 -12.85 -10.97
N MET A 227 -11.59 -12.78 -9.62
CA MET A 227 -11.42 -13.98 -8.81
C MET A 227 -12.60 -14.94 -8.95
N ALA A 228 -13.83 -14.43 -8.93
CA ALA A 228 -15.04 -15.25 -9.13
C ALA A 228 -15.08 -15.88 -10.52
N LYS A 229 -14.75 -15.11 -11.58
CA LYS A 229 -14.66 -15.62 -12.95
C LYS A 229 -13.67 -16.78 -13.09
N MET A 230 -12.60 -16.79 -12.31
CA MET A 230 -11.61 -17.87 -12.29
C MET A 230 -11.93 -19.00 -11.30
N GLY A 231 -13.05 -18.93 -10.60
CA GLY A 231 -13.44 -19.94 -9.61
C GLY A 231 -12.62 -19.88 -8.30
N ASP A 232 -11.91 -18.77 -8.05
CA ASP A 232 -11.07 -18.57 -6.86
C ASP A 232 -11.80 -17.84 -5.72
N ALA A 233 -13.01 -17.36 -5.97
CA ALA A 233 -13.84 -16.67 -5.00
C ALA A 233 -15.34 -16.89 -5.29
N PRO A 234 -16.22 -16.73 -4.29
CA PRO A 234 -17.65 -16.75 -4.53
C PRO A 234 -18.10 -15.56 -5.37
N GLU A 235 -19.14 -15.77 -6.17
CA GLU A 235 -19.83 -14.69 -6.86
C GLU A 235 -20.57 -13.78 -5.88
N GLY A 236 -20.85 -12.55 -6.30
CA GLY A 236 -21.65 -11.59 -5.53
C GLY A 236 -20.92 -10.92 -4.36
N LEU A 237 -19.60 -11.09 -4.24
CA LEU A 237 -18.81 -10.31 -3.29
C LEU A 237 -18.89 -8.82 -3.60
N VAL A 238 -19.02 -8.00 -2.55
CA VAL A 238 -19.12 -6.53 -2.65
C VAL A 238 -17.84 -5.89 -2.19
N ALA A 239 -17.25 -5.02 -3.02
CA ALA A 239 -16.11 -4.21 -2.65
C ALA A 239 -16.50 -3.24 -1.51
N GLN A 240 -15.62 -3.10 -0.52
CA GLN A 240 -15.82 -2.11 0.53
C GLN A 240 -15.48 -0.71 0.01
N GLU A 241 -16.36 0.25 0.29
CA GLU A 241 -16.11 1.65 -0.01
C GLU A 241 -14.90 2.17 0.78
N HIS A 242 -13.99 2.88 0.11
CA HIS A 242 -12.88 3.54 0.76
C HIS A 242 -13.37 4.81 1.47
N LEU A 243 -13.40 4.78 2.79
CA LEU A 243 -13.92 5.88 3.59
C LEU A 243 -12.96 7.08 3.73
N GLY A 244 -11.70 6.90 3.40
CA GLY A 244 -10.64 7.86 3.75
C GLY A 244 -10.34 7.89 5.25
N PRO A 245 -9.20 8.49 5.68
CA PRO A 245 -8.71 8.35 7.06
C PRO A 245 -9.65 8.97 8.10
N ARG A 246 -10.22 10.14 7.83
CA ARG A 246 -11.12 10.84 8.80
C ARG A 246 -12.44 10.09 9.01
N ARG A 247 -13.07 9.61 7.93
CA ARG A 247 -14.34 8.85 8.02
C ARG A 247 -14.09 7.47 8.64
N ALA A 248 -12.99 6.81 8.31
CA ALA A 248 -12.62 5.51 8.88
C ALA A 248 -12.34 5.62 10.39
N GLU A 249 -11.66 6.67 10.85
CA GLU A 249 -11.42 6.92 12.27
C GLU A 249 -12.73 7.21 13.01
N ARG A 250 -13.58 8.07 12.44
CA ARG A 250 -14.90 8.37 13.01
C ARG A 250 -15.78 7.11 13.11
N SER A 251 -15.83 6.31 12.06
CA SER A 251 -16.61 5.06 12.03
C SER A 251 -16.15 4.09 13.11
N ARG A 252 -14.83 3.90 13.28
CA ARG A 252 -14.29 3.04 14.35
C ARG A 252 -14.67 3.53 15.75
N LYS A 253 -14.48 4.82 16.04
CA LYS A 253 -14.83 5.40 17.35
C LYS A 253 -16.33 5.27 17.67
N MET A 254 -17.18 5.36 16.66
CA MET A 254 -18.63 5.18 16.83
C MET A 254 -18.99 3.71 16.99
N GLU A 255 -18.28 2.81 16.29
CA GLU A 255 -18.45 1.36 16.38
C GLU A 255 -18.03 0.83 17.76
N GLU A 256 -16.92 1.32 18.33
CA GLU A 256 -16.46 1.04 19.70
C GLU A 256 -17.50 1.45 20.76
N LYS A 257 -18.24 2.52 20.50
CA LYS A 257 -19.35 3.00 21.36
C LYS A 257 -20.69 2.29 21.07
N GLY A 258 -20.72 1.32 20.15
CA GLY A 258 -21.96 0.64 19.74
C GLY A 258 -22.96 1.51 18.97
N VAL A 259 -22.59 2.71 18.56
CA VAL A 259 -23.53 3.73 18.03
C VAL A 259 -23.28 4.17 16.60
N ASP A 260 -22.41 3.50 15.81
CA ASP A 260 -22.19 3.90 14.41
C ASP A 260 -23.44 3.64 13.54
N ARG A 261 -24.32 4.67 13.50
CA ARG A 261 -25.53 4.72 12.68
C ARG A 261 -25.29 5.40 11.32
N SER A 262 -24.06 5.78 11.01
CA SER A 262 -23.74 6.45 9.73
C SER A 262 -24.08 5.55 8.54
N LEU A 263 -24.52 6.16 7.43
CA LEU A 263 -24.80 5.42 6.20
C LEU A 263 -23.56 4.63 5.71
N ALA A 264 -22.36 5.22 5.82
CA ALA A 264 -21.10 4.59 5.45
C ALA A 264 -20.79 3.38 6.35
N GLY A 265 -20.96 3.51 7.68
CA GLY A 265 -20.78 2.41 8.63
C GLY A 265 -21.77 1.27 8.38
N ARG A 266 -23.04 1.58 8.14
CA ARG A 266 -24.07 0.57 7.80
C ARG A 266 -23.72 -0.19 6.51
N LYS A 267 -23.38 0.52 5.43
CA LYS A 267 -22.97 -0.09 4.15
C LYS A 267 -21.75 -1.00 4.33
N ARG A 268 -20.76 -0.54 5.10
CA ARG A 268 -19.55 -1.34 5.39
C ARG A 268 -19.87 -2.62 6.14
N ARG A 269 -20.64 -2.54 7.24
CA ARG A 269 -21.04 -3.72 8.03
C ARG A 269 -21.88 -4.70 7.20
N HIS A 270 -22.81 -4.19 6.39
CA HIS A 270 -23.60 -5.02 5.49
C HIS A 270 -22.72 -5.75 4.46
N ALA A 271 -21.79 -5.04 3.80
CA ALA A 271 -20.84 -5.66 2.87
C ALA A 271 -19.96 -6.71 3.55
N GLN A 272 -19.46 -6.43 4.77
CA GLN A 272 -18.65 -7.38 5.54
C GLN A 272 -19.44 -8.64 5.92
N LYS A 273 -20.67 -8.48 6.43
CA LYS A 273 -21.54 -9.60 6.80
C LYS A 273 -21.87 -10.46 5.58
N ARG A 274 -22.28 -9.83 4.47
CA ARG A 274 -22.58 -10.52 3.20
C ARG A 274 -21.35 -11.28 2.69
N ASN A 275 -20.20 -10.63 2.60
CA ASN A 275 -18.98 -11.26 2.10
C ASN A 275 -18.55 -12.43 2.99
N ARG A 276 -18.66 -12.29 4.32
CA ARG A 276 -18.35 -13.38 5.24
C ARG A 276 -19.25 -14.59 5.00
N SER A 277 -20.56 -14.39 4.87
CA SER A 277 -21.51 -15.46 4.58
C SER A 277 -21.18 -16.15 3.26
N LEU A 278 -20.98 -15.39 2.18
CA LEU A 278 -20.62 -15.93 0.87
C LEU A 278 -19.33 -16.77 0.91
N TRP A 279 -18.28 -16.27 1.57
CA TRP A 279 -17.02 -17.00 1.74
C TRP A 279 -17.21 -18.29 2.54
N THR A 280 -17.98 -18.26 3.63
CA THR A 280 -18.24 -19.46 4.45
C THR A 280 -18.94 -20.54 3.62
N SER A 281 -20.04 -20.20 2.95
CA SER A 281 -20.78 -21.15 2.11
C SER A 281 -19.93 -21.71 0.96
N TRP A 282 -19.16 -20.83 0.30
CA TRP A 282 -18.29 -21.23 -0.80
C TRP A 282 -17.19 -22.20 -0.36
N LEU A 283 -16.55 -21.94 0.79
CA LEU A 283 -15.51 -22.83 1.36
C LEU A 283 -16.10 -24.18 1.76
N GLN A 284 -17.31 -24.21 2.30
CA GLN A 284 -18.02 -25.46 2.62
C GLN A 284 -18.31 -26.28 1.37
N LEU A 285 -18.83 -25.65 0.30
CA LEU A 285 -19.05 -26.31 -0.98
C LEU A 285 -17.77 -26.90 -1.55
N ARG A 286 -16.69 -26.12 -1.56
CA ARG A 286 -15.37 -26.59 -2.04
C ARG A 286 -14.79 -27.73 -1.19
N ALA A 287 -15.08 -27.76 0.10
CA ALA A 287 -14.68 -28.87 0.97
C ALA A 287 -15.43 -30.14 0.62
N LEU A 288 -16.75 -30.06 0.41
CA LEU A 288 -17.58 -31.20 -0.01
C LEU A 288 -17.19 -31.73 -1.39
N GLU A 289 -16.95 -30.84 -2.36
CA GLU A 289 -16.47 -31.24 -3.70
C GLU A 289 -15.14 -32.01 -3.62
N ARG A 290 -14.20 -31.54 -2.81
CA ARG A 290 -12.91 -32.23 -2.61
C ARG A 290 -13.08 -33.59 -1.91
N GLN A 291 -14.00 -33.68 -0.97
CA GLN A 291 -14.32 -34.96 -0.31
C GLN A 291 -14.88 -35.98 -1.31
N LYS A 292 -15.86 -35.58 -2.11
CA LYS A 292 -16.40 -36.41 -3.18
C LYS A 292 -15.37 -36.96 -4.13
N LEU A 293 -14.49 -36.04 -4.62
CA LEU A 293 -13.41 -36.43 -5.53
C LEU A 293 -12.47 -37.48 -4.91
N ARG A 294 -12.13 -37.34 -3.62
CA ARG A 294 -11.30 -38.32 -2.92
C ARG A 294 -12.01 -39.68 -2.76
N GLU A 295 -13.29 -39.68 -2.46
CA GLU A 295 -14.10 -40.89 -2.35
C GLU A 295 -14.18 -41.60 -3.69
N GLU A 296 -14.44 -40.87 -4.79
CA GLU A 296 -14.45 -41.40 -6.17
C GLU A 296 -13.10 -42.00 -6.58
N GLU A 297 -12.01 -41.28 -6.26
CA GLU A 297 -10.64 -41.75 -6.53
C GLU A 297 -10.30 -43.02 -5.74
N SER A 298 -10.69 -43.08 -4.47
CA SER A 298 -10.50 -44.25 -3.61
C SER A 298 -11.26 -45.48 -4.15
N VAL A 299 -12.51 -45.27 -4.58
CA VAL A 299 -13.34 -46.36 -5.22
C VAL A 299 -12.71 -46.83 -6.55
N ARG A 300 -12.16 -45.87 -7.33
CA ARG A 300 -11.46 -46.21 -8.60
C ARG A 300 -10.23 -47.06 -8.35
N ILE A 301 -9.40 -46.67 -7.36
CA ILE A 301 -8.21 -47.46 -7.00
C ILE A 301 -8.59 -48.86 -6.51
N ALA A 302 -9.61 -49.00 -5.65
CA ALA A 302 -10.07 -50.26 -5.15
C ALA A 302 -10.64 -51.22 -6.23
N ARG A 303 -11.03 -50.71 -7.40
CA ARG A 303 -11.51 -51.49 -8.54
C ARG A 303 -10.40 -51.98 -9.47
N VAL A 304 -9.19 -51.45 -9.31
CA VAL A 304 -8.03 -51.79 -10.18
C VAL A 304 -7.06 -52.74 -9.49
N VAL A 305 -7.23 -52.93 -8.18
CA VAL A 305 -6.55 -53.95 -7.36
C VAL A 305 -7.43 -55.18 -7.26
#